data_bc09a9a2ce19df1273a0e9a3ba972de2
#
_entry.id   bc09a9a2ce19df1273a0e9a3ba972de2
#
_cell.length_a   1.000
_cell.length_b   1.000
_cell.length_c   1.000
_cell.angle_alpha   90.00
_cell.angle_beta   90.00
_cell.angle_gamma   90.00
#
_symmetry.space_group_name_H-M   'P 1'
#
loop_
_entity.id
_entity.type
_entity.pdbx_description
1 polymer ?
#
loop_
_entity_poly.entity_id
_entity_poly.type
_entity_poly.pdbx_seq_one_letter_code
_entity_poly.pdbx_strand_id
1 'polypeptide(L)'
;MLFSAVGIHQDGQLLITIDPWDERRARELMQEELMLRLYNHVYADPVYWNNLGVEDRIFQLASAIAVVEPDAVFCGSTAALLYGIGSAYTLLDKVQVLLPRSTRRDTYEFVEYKRWRAGEVWRLGLFTLTDPCRTVVDIARASAFRYALGFVDGLAREYDVEREELRAYAQANCRGLHGIARAFDVFEYMDGRSDNGGESEARAAMILAGVAAPEL
;
A
#
# COMPACT_ATOMS: atom_id res chain seq x y z
N MET A 1 -4.75 -22.13 27.38
CA MET A 1 -5.61 -21.01 27.76
C MET A 1 -5.61 -20.07 26.56
N LEU A 2 -6.72 -20.05 25.83
CA LEU A 2 -6.85 -19.35 24.55
C LEU A 2 -6.98 -17.85 24.81
N PHE A 3 -6.16 -17.05 24.12
CA PHE A 3 -6.37 -15.61 24.01
C PHE A 3 -7.78 -15.36 23.45
N SER A 4 -8.48 -14.37 23.97
CA SER A 4 -9.70 -13.87 23.33
C SER A 4 -9.29 -13.09 22.08
N ALA A 5 -8.94 -13.83 21.03
CA ALA A 5 -8.66 -13.27 19.74
C ALA A 5 -9.96 -12.72 19.18
N VAL A 6 -10.07 -11.41 19.00
CA VAL A 6 -11.00 -10.86 18.02
C VAL A 6 -10.42 -11.23 16.66
N GLY A 7 -10.81 -12.41 16.20
CA GLY A 7 -10.32 -12.96 14.94
C GLY A 7 -10.77 -12.11 13.78
N ILE A 8 -9.82 -11.49 13.10
CA ILE A 8 -10.05 -10.82 11.82
C ILE A 8 -10.11 -11.85 10.68
N HIS A 9 -9.71 -13.07 10.90
CA HIS A 9 -9.96 -14.21 10.00
C HIS A 9 -9.98 -15.51 10.79
N GLN A 10 -10.89 -16.42 10.45
CA GLN A 10 -10.94 -17.77 11.02
C GLN A 10 -9.66 -18.59 10.77
N ASP A 11 -8.76 -18.10 9.89
CA ASP A 11 -7.47 -18.71 9.56
C ASP A 11 -6.25 -17.78 9.76
N GLY A 12 -6.44 -16.54 10.22
CA GLY A 12 -5.36 -15.57 10.39
C GLY A 12 -4.74 -15.65 11.78
N GLN A 13 -3.42 -15.84 11.88
CA GLN A 13 -2.68 -15.92 13.14
C GLN A 13 -2.12 -14.56 13.59
N LEU A 14 -2.83 -13.46 13.29
CA LEU A 14 -2.57 -12.17 13.92
C LEU A 14 -3.33 -12.07 15.23
N LEU A 15 -2.62 -11.71 16.29
CA LEU A 15 -3.19 -11.42 17.59
C LEU A 15 -3.36 -9.91 17.73
N ILE A 16 -4.57 -9.46 18.03
CA ILE A 16 -4.84 -8.07 18.44
C ILE A 16 -5.11 -8.07 19.94
N THR A 17 -4.29 -7.34 20.68
CA THR A 17 -4.45 -7.21 22.13
C THR A 17 -5.43 -6.08 22.44
N ILE A 18 -6.51 -6.38 23.17
CA ILE A 18 -7.56 -5.41 23.50
C ILE A 18 -7.41 -4.92 24.93
N ASP A 19 -6.89 -5.76 25.81
CA ASP A 19 -6.77 -5.44 27.22
C ASP A 19 -5.30 -5.46 27.72
N PRO A 20 -5.02 -4.83 28.88
CA PRO A 20 -3.67 -4.76 29.43
C PRO A 20 -3.06 -6.13 29.80
N TRP A 21 -3.87 -7.15 30.02
CA TRP A 21 -3.39 -8.48 30.38
C TRP A 21 -2.85 -9.21 29.14
N ASP A 22 -3.59 -9.14 28.02
CA ASP A 22 -3.14 -9.67 26.74
C ASP A 22 -1.86 -8.97 26.27
N GLU A 23 -1.79 -7.66 26.43
CA GLU A 23 -0.59 -6.87 26.12
C GLU A 23 0.64 -7.29 26.95
N ARG A 24 0.45 -7.57 28.25
CA ARG A 24 1.53 -8.07 29.09
C ARG A 24 2.01 -9.44 28.64
N ARG A 25 1.08 -10.34 28.35
CA ARG A 25 1.41 -11.70 27.88
C ARG A 25 2.09 -11.66 26.52
N ALA A 26 1.67 -10.82 25.60
CA ALA A 26 2.32 -10.62 24.31
C ALA A 26 3.78 -10.16 24.48
N ARG A 27 4.05 -9.23 25.42
CA ARG A 27 5.42 -8.77 25.72
C ARG A 27 6.31 -9.88 26.31
N GLU A 28 5.77 -10.72 27.17
CA GLU A 28 6.50 -11.89 27.70
C GLU A 28 6.91 -12.84 26.56
N LEU A 29 5.97 -13.17 25.67
CA LEU A 29 6.22 -14.03 24.51
C LEU A 29 7.21 -13.42 23.51
N MET A 30 7.24 -12.09 23.39
CA MET A 30 8.26 -11.40 22.59
C MET A 30 9.67 -11.58 23.18
N GLN A 31 9.83 -11.55 24.52
CA GLN A 31 11.12 -11.78 25.16
C GLN A 31 11.61 -13.21 24.96
N GLU A 32 10.69 -14.15 24.80
CA GLU A 32 10.97 -15.56 24.47
C GLU A 32 11.14 -15.81 22.96
N GLU A 33 11.09 -14.78 22.13
CA GLU A 33 11.13 -14.85 20.65
C GLU A 33 9.98 -15.66 20.02
N LEU A 34 8.92 -15.91 20.79
CA LEU A 34 7.75 -16.67 20.34
C LEU A 34 6.69 -15.77 19.69
N MET A 35 6.87 -14.46 19.71
CA MET A 35 5.93 -13.51 19.14
C MET A 35 6.64 -12.27 18.56
N LEU A 36 6.19 -11.81 17.42
CA LEU A 36 6.69 -10.65 16.70
C LEU A 36 5.68 -9.50 16.79
N ARG A 37 6.10 -8.31 17.19
CA ARG A 37 5.26 -7.11 17.17
C ARG A 37 5.28 -6.48 15.79
N LEU A 38 4.12 -6.45 15.13
CA LEU A 38 3.96 -5.86 13.80
C LEU A 38 3.54 -4.39 13.86
N TYR A 39 2.66 -4.06 14.80
CA TYR A 39 2.13 -2.72 15.03
C TYR A 39 1.72 -2.53 16.48
N ASN A 40 1.18 -1.36 16.84
CA ASN A 40 0.60 -1.16 18.16
C ASN A 40 -0.55 -2.14 18.39
N HIS A 41 -0.49 -2.93 19.44
CA HIS A 41 -1.48 -3.97 19.77
C HIS A 41 -1.65 -5.08 18.72
N VAL A 42 -0.75 -5.18 17.72
CA VAL A 42 -0.80 -6.22 16.67
C VAL A 42 0.47 -7.06 16.71
N TYR A 43 0.28 -8.36 16.86
CA TYR A 43 1.36 -9.35 17.00
C TYR A 43 1.12 -10.55 16.08
N ALA A 44 2.18 -11.28 15.76
CA ALA A 44 2.12 -12.50 14.97
C ALA A 44 3.09 -13.56 15.50
N ASP A 45 2.79 -14.83 15.25
CA ASP A 45 3.78 -15.90 15.28
C ASP A 45 4.84 -15.65 14.20
N PRO A 46 6.16 -15.66 14.55
CA PRO A 46 7.23 -15.35 13.58
C PRO A 46 7.27 -16.32 12.41
N VAL A 47 7.00 -17.61 12.64
CA VAL A 47 7.04 -18.65 11.58
C VAL A 47 5.89 -18.43 10.61
N TYR A 48 4.69 -18.19 11.15
CA TYR A 48 3.53 -17.85 10.32
C TYR A 48 3.80 -16.61 9.46
N TRP A 49 4.20 -15.52 10.10
CA TRP A 49 4.45 -14.24 9.43
C TRP A 49 5.48 -14.33 8.30
N ASN A 50 6.59 -15.04 8.56
CA ASN A 50 7.67 -15.18 7.58
C ASN A 50 7.31 -16.08 6.39
N ASN A 51 6.34 -16.98 6.55
CA ASN A 51 5.85 -17.85 5.47
C ASN A 51 4.76 -17.22 4.60
N LEU A 52 4.18 -16.08 5.01
CA LEU A 52 3.21 -15.38 4.19
C LEU A 52 3.84 -14.76 2.94
N GLY A 53 3.09 -14.75 1.85
CA GLY A 53 3.39 -13.92 0.68
C GLY A 53 3.36 -12.43 1.01
N VAL A 54 4.02 -11.62 0.19
CA VAL A 54 4.14 -10.17 0.44
C VAL A 54 2.77 -9.49 0.46
N GLU A 55 1.91 -9.81 -0.49
CA GLU A 55 0.56 -9.25 -0.58
C GLU A 55 -0.29 -9.62 0.63
N ASP A 56 -0.21 -10.90 1.07
CA ASP A 56 -0.93 -11.38 2.25
C ASP A 56 -0.47 -10.66 3.52
N ARG A 57 0.85 -10.43 3.68
CA ARG A 57 1.39 -9.65 4.81
C ARG A 57 0.82 -8.24 4.82
N ILE A 58 0.85 -7.55 3.68
CA ILE A 58 0.32 -6.18 3.57
C ILE A 58 -1.16 -6.16 3.87
N PHE A 59 -1.94 -7.08 3.28
CA PHE A 59 -3.39 -7.14 3.48
C PHE A 59 -3.77 -7.44 4.93
N GLN A 60 -3.14 -8.45 5.55
CA GLN A 60 -3.44 -8.83 6.93
C GLN A 60 -3.04 -7.72 7.91
N LEU A 61 -1.84 -7.13 7.74
CA LEU A 61 -1.39 -6.07 8.63
C LEU A 61 -2.23 -4.78 8.44
N ALA A 62 -2.58 -4.42 7.21
CA ALA A 62 -3.46 -3.28 6.95
C ALA A 62 -4.84 -3.51 7.59
N SER A 63 -5.38 -4.73 7.50
CA SER A 63 -6.66 -5.10 8.13
C SER A 63 -6.59 -4.95 9.65
N ALA A 64 -5.52 -5.45 10.27
CA ALA A 64 -5.31 -5.33 11.71
C ALA A 64 -5.15 -3.86 12.15
N ILE A 65 -4.39 -3.05 11.39
CA ILE A 65 -4.24 -1.61 11.67
C ILE A 65 -5.59 -0.90 11.57
N ALA A 66 -6.41 -1.20 10.56
CA ALA A 66 -7.73 -0.58 10.40
C ALA A 66 -8.67 -0.87 11.58
N VAL A 67 -8.49 -2.02 12.25
CA VAL A 67 -9.27 -2.35 13.47
C VAL A 67 -8.76 -1.60 14.70
N VAL A 68 -7.43 -1.56 14.92
CA VAL A 68 -6.86 -0.91 16.12
C VAL A 68 -6.79 0.61 15.98
N GLU A 69 -6.78 1.12 14.75
CA GLU A 69 -6.74 2.55 14.42
C GLU A 69 -7.73 2.86 13.27
N PRO A 70 -9.04 2.97 13.56
CA PRO A 70 -10.08 3.15 12.54
C PRO A 70 -9.93 4.42 11.68
N ASP A 71 -9.18 5.41 12.17
CA ASP A 71 -8.90 6.66 11.46
C ASP A 71 -7.61 6.58 10.60
N ALA A 72 -6.94 5.43 10.57
CA ALA A 72 -5.76 5.25 9.72
C ALA A 72 -6.15 5.40 8.24
N VAL A 73 -5.39 6.23 7.52
CA VAL A 73 -5.55 6.41 6.07
C VAL A 73 -4.40 5.70 5.36
N PHE A 74 -4.71 4.65 4.63
CA PHE A 74 -3.71 3.94 3.83
C PHE A 74 -3.45 4.69 2.51
N CYS A 75 -2.21 4.62 2.02
CA CYS A 75 -1.78 5.35 0.83
C CYS A 75 -0.75 4.55 0.02
N GLY A 76 -0.33 5.10 -1.11
CA GLY A 76 0.73 4.53 -1.94
C GLY A 76 0.46 3.09 -2.36
N SER A 77 1.50 2.23 -2.33
CA SER A 77 1.39 0.84 -2.77
C SER A 77 0.40 0.01 -1.95
N THR A 78 0.20 0.31 -0.66
CA THR A 78 -0.83 -0.35 0.15
C THR A 78 -2.23 -0.02 -0.33
N ALA A 79 -2.54 1.26 -0.58
CA ALA A 79 -3.84 1.64 -1.11
C ALA A 79 -4.08 1.06 -2.51
N ALA A 80 -3.06 1.06 -3.37
CA ALA A 80 -3.15 0.47 -4.71
C ALA A 80 -3.44 -1.04 -4.65
N LEU A 81 -2.77 -1.79 -3.77
CA LEU A 81 -3.06 -3.21 -3.55
C LEU A 81 -4.51 -3.43 -3.11
N LEU A 82 -4.99 -2.64 -2.14
CA LEU A 82 -6.35 -2.74 -1.62
C LEU A 82 -7.43 -2.38 -2.67
N TYR A 83 -7.09 -1.55 -3.65
CA TYR A 83 -7.94 -1.23 -4.79
C TYR A 83 -7.87 -2.27 -5.93
N GLY A 84 -6.94 -3.22 -5.89
CA GLY A 84 -6.65 -4.12 -7.00
C GLY A 84 -5.93 -3.45 -8.18
N ILE A 85 -5.41 -2.24 -7.97
CA ILE A 85 -4.64 -1.50 -8.97
C ILE A 85 -3.22 -2.04 -9.00
N GLY A 86 -2.85 -2.77 -10.02
CA GLY A 86 -1.52 -3.27 -10.37
C GLY A 86 -0.52 -3.46 -9.23
N SER A 87 0.41 -4.36 -9.34
CA SER A 87 1.43 -4.55 -8.29
C SER A 87 2.84 -4.56 -8.87
N ALA A 88 3.74 -3.80 -8.22
CA ALA A 88 5.16 -4.06 -8.28
C ALA A 88 5.56 -4.57 -6.90
N TYR A 89 5.86 -5.86 -6.78
CA TYR A 89 6.21 -6.51 -5.49
C TYR A 89 7.30 -5.78 -4.72
N THR A 90 8.24 -5.14 -5.42
CA THR A 90 9.31 -4.32 -4.83
C THR A 90 8.81 -3.08 -4.10
N LEU A 91 7.56 -2.64 -4.34
CA LEU A 91 6.93 -1.51 -3.66
C LEU A 91 6.02 -1.95 -2.50
N LEU A 92 5.82 -3.26 -2.30
CA LEU A 92 5.00 -3.84 -1.24
C LEU A 92 5.82 -4.26 0.00
N ASP A 93 6.90 -3.55 0.30
CA ASP A 93 7.78 -3.88 1.43
C ASP A 93 7.11 -3.64 2.79
N LYS A 94 6.33 -2.57 2.91
CA LYS A 94 5.69 -2.13 4.17
C LYS A 94 4.27 -1.62 3.92
N VAL A 95 3.44 -1.74 4.97
CA VAL A 95 2.13 -1.06 4.99
C VAL A 95 2.35 0.46 5.05
N GLN A 96 1.83 1.18 4.09
CA GLN A 96 1.97 2.63 3.97
C GLN A 96 0.76 3.34 4.53
N VAL A 97 0.96 4.16 5.56
CA VAL A 97 -0.09 4.91 6.26
C VAL A 97 0.24 6.39 6.22
N LEU A 98 -0.76 7.23 5.95
CA LEU A 98 -0.59 8.68 6.05
C LEU A 98 -0.45 9.12 7.49
N LEU A 99 0.48 10.03 7.72
CA LEU A 99 0.68 10.65 9.01
C LEU A 99 0.69 12.17 8.87
N PRO A 100 -0.13 12.89 9.65
CA PRO A 100 -0.04 14.34 9.71
C PRO A 100 1.37 14.79 10.07
N ARG A 101 1.86 15.89 9.45
CA ARG A 101 3.26 16.36 9.61
C ARG A 101 3.69 16.61 11.04
N SER A 102 2.76 17.01 11.90
CA SER A 102 3.01 17.34 13.32
C SER A 102 2.96 16.15 14.26
N THR A 103 2.53 14.99 13.77
CA THR A 103 2.32 13.80 14.61
C THR A 103 3.63 13.03 14.78
N ARG A 104 3.97 12.66 16.01
CA ARG A 104 5.00 11.67 16.32
C ARG A 104 4.35 10.31 16.47
N ARG A 105 4.98 9.29 15.93
CA ARG A 105 4.57 7.89 16.05
C ARG A 105 5.78 7.02 16.37
N ASP A 106 5.53 5.88 16.98
CA ASP A 106 6.51 4.82 17.12
C ASP A 106 6.91 4.30 15.74
N THR A 107 8.13 3.82 15.62
CA THR A 107 8.63 3.19 14.40
C THR A 107 8.34 1.70 14.46
N TYR A 108 7.77 1.16 13.39
CA TYR A 108 7.50 -0.27 13.22
C TYR A 108 8.24 -0.77 11.99
N GLU A 109 8.75 -2.00 12.06
CA GLU A 109 9.52 -2.60 10.97
C GLU A 109 8.70 -2.74 9.69
N PHE A 110 7.42 -3.12 9.83
CA PHE A 110 6.52 -3.44 8.72
C PHE A 110 5.57 -2.29 8.32
N VAL A 111 5.76 -1.10 8.89
CA VAL A 111 4.92 0.07 8.60
C VAL A 111 5.77 1.26 8.21
N GLU A 112 5.40 1.91 7.12
CA GLU A 112 6.00 3.16 6.66
C GLU A 112 4.99 4.31 6.77
N TYR A 113 5.35 5.36 7.49
CA TYR A 113 4.52 6.56 7.58
C TYR A 113 4.87 7.56 6.50
N LYS A 114 3.91 7.87 5.64
CA LYS A 114 4.05 8.91 4.59
C LYS A 114 3.51 10.24 5.10
N ARG A 115 4.32 11.28 5.04
CA ARG A 115 3.94 12.65 5.46
C ARG A 115 3.43 13.46 4.27
N TRP A 116 2.44 12.90 3.58
CA TRP A 116 1.79 13.54 2.44
C TRP A 116 0.49 14.21 2.89
N ARG A 117 -0.04 15.09 2.04
CA ARG A 117 -1.42 15.55 2.22
C ARG A 117 -2.35 14.49 1.64
N ALA A 118 -3.37 14.11 2.39
CA ALA A 118 -4.29 13.07 1.96
C ALA A 118 -5.05 13.42 0.66
N GLY A 119 -5.44 14.67 0.50
CA GLY A 119 -6.44 15.01 -0.49
C GLY A 119 -7.79 14.43 -0.09
N GLU A 120 -8.57 14.00 -1.07
CA GLU A 120 -9.79 13.24 -0.86
C GLU A 120 -9.45 11.82 -0.38
N VAL A 121 -10.31 11.25 0.46
CA VAL A 121 -10.19 9.88 0.95
C VAL A 121 -11.47 9.11 0.67
N TRP A 122 -11.31 7.83 0.34
CA TRP A 122 -12.40 6.92 0.04
C TRP A 122 -12.48 5.82 1.08
N ARG A 123 -13.68 5.27 1.28
CA ARG A 123 -13.89 4.09 2.12
C ARG A 123 -14.13 2.86 1.27
N LEU A 124 -13.34 1.81 1.53
CA LEU A 124 -13.48 0.48 0.93
C LEU A 124 -13.59 -0.56 2.07
N GLY A 125 -14.80 -0.98 2.39
CA GLY A 125 -15.03 -1.83 3.55
C GLY A 125 -14.54 -1.20 4.84
N LEU A 126 -13.59 -1.85 5.52
CA LEU A 126 -12.98 -1.35 6.75
C LEU A 126 -11.86 -0.32 6.53
N PHE A 127 -11.39 -0.17 5.29
CA PHE A 127 -10.25 0.69 4.98
C PHE A 127 -10.67 2.11 4.63
N THR A 128 -9.90 3.09 5.10
CA THR A 128 -9.90 4.47 4.59
C THR A 128 -8.63 4.66 3.76
N LEU A 129 -8.77 5.04 2.49
CA LEU A 129 -7.69 5.07 1.51
C LEU A 129 -7.60 6.47 0.87
N THR A 130 -6.42 6.87 0.42
CA THR A 130 -6.33 7.97 -0.55
C THR A 130 -7.11 7.59 -1.81
N ASP A 131 -7.78 8.54 -2.47
CA ASP A 131 -8.52 8.25 -3.70
C ASP A 131 -7.64 7.57 -4.77
N PRO A 132 -8.20 6.80 -5.71
CA PRO A 132 -7.42 6.02 -6.67
C PRO A 132 -6.46 6.86 -7.51
N CYS A 133 -6.90 8.02 -8.03
CA CYS A 133 -6.04 8.91 -8.82
C CYS A 133 -4.90 9.45 -7.97
N ARG A 134 -5.18 9.91 -6.73
CA ARG A 134 -4.15 10.37 -5.81
C ARG A 134 -3.16 9.28 -5.47
N THR A 135 -3.64 8.08 -5.23
CA THR A 135 -2.81 6.90 -4.94
C THR A 135 -1.79 6.65 -6.05
N VAL A 136 -2.26 6.61 -7.30
CA VAL A 136 -1.40 6.36 -8.46
C VAL A 136 -0.44 7.53 -8.75
N VAL A 137 -0.91 8.78 -8.64
CA VAL A 137 -0.03 9.96 -8.77
C VAL A 137 1.08 9.94 -7.72
N ASP A 138 0.78 9.60 -6.47
CA ASP A 138 1.78 9.54 -5.40
C ASP A 138 2.81 8.43 -5.62
N ILE A 139 2.41 7.29 -6.18
CA ILE A 139 3.33 6.22 -6.59
C ILE A 139 4.19 6.69 -7.78
N ALA A 140 3.58 7.22 -8.82
CA ALA A 140 4.28 7.64 -10.04
C ALA A 140 5.33 8.72 -9.78
N ARG A 141 5.06 9.69 -8.90
CA ARG A 141 6.03 10.74 -8.54
C ARG A 141 7.15 10.27 -7.61
N ALA A 142 6.94 9.19 -6.84
CA ALA A 142 7.86 8.72 -5.80
C ALA A 142 8.69 7.50 -6.23
N SER A 143 8.25 6.75 -7.24
CA SER A 143 8.87 5.49 -7.68
C SER A 143 9.62 5.64 -9.00
N ALA A 144 10.44 4.65 -9.34
CA ALA A 144 11.07 4.56 -10.65
C ALA A 144 10.02 4.24 -11.73
N PHE A 145 10.22 4.77 -12.94
CA PHE A 145 9.32 4.60 -14.09
C PHE A 145 8.87 3.16 -14.29
N ARG A 146 9.83 2.22 -14.27
CA ARG A 146 9.56 0.79 -14.50
C ARG A 146 8.52 0.21 -13.55
N TYR A 147 8.50 0.65 -12.28
CA TYR A 147 7.52 0.17 -11.30
C TYR A 147 6.23 0.98 -11.30
N ALA A 148 6.33 2.28 -11.62
CA ALA A 148 5.19 3.18 -11.61
C ALA A 148 4.20 2.90 -12.74
N LEU A 149 4.68 2.45 -13.91
CA LEU A 149 3.85 2.25 -15.10
C LEU A 149 2.73 1.24 -14.84
N GLY A 150 3.01 0.13 -14.13
CA GLY A 150 2.00 -0.89 -13.83
C GLY A 150 0.83 -0.36 -12.98
N PHE A 151 1.07 0.62 -12.11
CA PHE A 151 -0.02 1.25 -11.34
C PHE A 151 -0.83 2.23 -12.19
N VAL A 152 -0.20 2.92 -13.12
CA VAL A 152 -0.88 3.84 -14.04
C VAL A 152 -1.75 3.05 -15.02
N ASP A 153 -1.23 1.96 -15.59
CA ASP A 153 -1.99 1.04 -16.45
C ASP A 153 -3.14 0.37 -15.69
N GLY A 154 -2.86 -0.09 -14.44
CA GLY A 154 -3.86 -0.68 -13.57
C GLY A 154 -5.00 0.27 -13.24
N LEU A 155 -4.72 1.57 -13.03
CA LEU A 155 -5.77 2.56 -12.82
C LEU A 155 -6.68 2.70 -14.05
N ALA A 156 -6.09 2.74 -15.25
CA ALA A 156 -6.85 2.80 -16.49
C ALA A 156 -7.74 1.56 -16.65
N ARG A 157 -7.20 0.37 -16.39
CA ARG A 157 -7.91 -0.89 -16.56
C ARG A 157 -9.04 -1.09 -15.54
N GLU A 158 -8.76 -0.84 -14.25
CA GLU A 158 -9.71 -1.17 -13.17
C GLU A 158 -10.74 -0.06 -12.92
N TYR A 159 -10.43 1.17 -13.28
CA TYR A 159 -11.27 2.35 -12.97
C TYR A 159 -11.67 3.14 -14.21
N ASP A 160 -11.31 2.68 -15.41
CA ASP A 160 -11.63 3.33 -16.70
C ASP A 160 -11.19 4.82 -16.75
N VAL A 161 -10.06 5.11 -16.08
CA VAL A 161 -9.52 6.49 -16.03
C VAL A 161 -8.65 6.71 -17.25
N GLU A 162 -8.97 7.74 -18.03
CA GLU A 162 -8.14 8.13 -19.16
C GLU A 162 -6.91 8.94 -18.75
N ARG A 163 -5.87 8.93 -19.61
CA ARG A 163 -4.63 9.69 -19.39
C ARG A 163 -4.88 11.16 -19.14
N GLU A 164 -5.74 11.77 -19.94
CA GLU A 164 -6.08 13.19 -19.89
C GLU A 164 -6.77 13.54 -18.57
N GLU A 165 -7.61 12.65 -18.06
CA GLU A 165 -8.28 12.78 -16.78
C GLU A 165 -7.28 12.72 -15.62
N LEU A 166 -6.37 11.72 -15.62
CA LEU A 166 -5.33 11.61 -14.61
C LEU A 166 -4.38 12.82 -14.62
N ARG A 167 -4.04 13.34 -15.81
CA ARG A 167 -3.24 14.56 -15.96
C ARG A 167 -3.97 15.78 -15.39
N ALA A 168 -5.24 15.95 -15.70
CA ALA A 168 -6.07 17.05 -15.18
C ALA A 168 -6.18 16.97 -13.66
N TYR A 169 -6.41 15.77 -13.10
CA TYR A 169 -6.41 15.53 -11.67
C TYR A 169 -5.09 15.95 -11.02
N ALA A 170 -3.96 15.49 -11.57
CA ALA A 170 -2.64 15.80 -11.06
C ALA A 170 -2.32 17.30 -11.11
N GLN A 171 -2.72 18.01 -12.18
CA GLN A 171 -2.55 19.44 -12.31
C GLN A 171 -3.38 20.22 -11.28
N ALA A 172 -4.59 19.78 -11.01
CA ALA A 172 -5.50 20.44 -10.06
C ALA A 172 -5.07 20.18 -8.60
N ASN A 173 -4.70 18.95 -8.27
CA ASN A 173 -4.59 18.49 -6.87
C ASN A 173 -3.15 18.26 -6.40
N CYS A 174 -2.19 18.06 -7.32
CA CYS A 174 -0.82 17.64 -6.99
C CYS A 174 0.26 18.64 -7.44
N ARG A 175 -0.14 19.84 -7.89
CA ARG A 175 0.80 20.88 -8.35
C ARG A 175 1.80 21.26 -7.25
N GLY A 176 3.07 21.31 -7.62
CA GLY A 176 4.16 21.68 -6.71
C GLY A 176 4.61 20.56 -5.78
N LEU A 177 4.04 19.35 -5.86
CA LEU A 177 4.57 18.20 -5.15
C LEU A 177 5.90 17.75 -5.75
N HIS A 178 6.83 17.34 -4.88
CA HIS A 178 8.11 16.81 -5.31
C HIS A 178 7.90 15.59 -6.23
N GLY A 179 8.60 15.55 -7.37
CA GLY A 179 8.54 14.46 -8.32
C GLY A 179 7.33 14.47 -9.27
N ILE A 180 6.45 15.50 -9.24
CA ILE A 180 5.25 15.54 -10.09
C ILE A 180 5.59 15.53 -11.59
N ALA A 181 6.69 16.13 -12.02
CA ALA A 181 7.13 16.06 -13.42
C ALA A 181 7.38 14.62 -13.86
N ARG A 182 8.02 13.81 -13.00
CA ARG A 182 8.22 12.37 -13.25
C ARG A 182 6.89 11.61 -13.42
N ALA A 183 5.88 11.97 -12.63
CA ALA A 183 4.56 11.36 -12.78
C ALA A 183 3.96 11.65 -14.16
N PHE A 184 4.08 12.88 -14.66
CA PHE A 184 3.63 13.22 -16.01
C PHE A 184 4.37 12.43 -17.09
N ASP A 185 5.68 12.18 -16.92
CA ASP A 185 6.44 11.34 -17.85
C ASP A 185 5.89 9.90 -17.88
N VAL A 186 5.48 9.35 -16.73
CA VAL A 186 4.86 8.02 -16.66
C VAL A 186 3.50 8.01 -17.35
N PHE A 187 2.66 9.05 -17.16
CA PHE A 187 1.31 9.11 -17.74
C PHE A 187 1.31 9.10 -19.26
N GLU A 188 2.39 9.60 -19.93
CA GLU A 188 2.49 9.55 -21.39
C GLU A 188 2.44 8.13 -21.95
N TYR A 189 2.82 7.15 -21.14
CA TYR A 189 2.87 5.74 -21.53
C TYR A 189 1.73 4.90 -20.95
N MET A 190 0.72 5.56 -20.36
CA MET A 190 -0.46 4.90 -19.80
C MET A 190 -1.23 4.12 -20.86
N ASP A 191 -1.50 2.84 -20.59
CA ASP A 191 -2.25 1.95 -21.46
C ASP A 191 -3.06 0.93 -20.64
N GLY A 192 -4.36 1.08 -20.62
CA GLY A 192 -5.27 0.20 -19.88
C GLY A 192 -5.47 -1.19 -20.49
N ARG A 193 -4.90 -1.46 -21.68
CA ARG A 193 -4.95 -2.77 -22.34
C ARG A 193 -3.96 -3.76 -21.74
N SER A 194 -2.99 -3.29 -20.94
CA SER A 194 -2.06 -4.18 -20.24
C SER A 194 -2.81 -5.09 -19.27
N ASP A 195 -2.65 -6.41 -19.41
CA ASP A 195 -3.39 -7.40 -18.64
C ASP A 195 -2.99 -7.44 -17.16
N ASN A 196 -1.72 -7.11 -16.86
CA ASN A 196 -1.19 -7.16 -15.49
C ASN A 196 0.08 -6.31 -15.31
N GLY A 197 0.48 -6.13 -14.04
CA GLY A 197 1.67 -5.34 -13.69
C GLY A 197 2.98 -5.88 -14.25
N GLY A 198 3.12 -7.19 -14.47
CA GLY A 198 4.33 -7.80 -15.07
C GLY A 198 4.49 -7.43 -16.54
N GLU A 199 3.39 -7.38 -17.29
CA GLU A 199 3.39 -6.91 -18.68
C GLU A 199 3.76 -5.42 -18.76
N SER A 200 3.17 -4.59 -17.89
CA SER A 200 3.52 -3.17 -17.80
C SER A 200 5.00 -2.98 -17.42
N GLU A 201 5.56 -3.81 -16.54
CA GLU A 201 6.98 -3.76 -16.16
C GLU A 201 7.89 -4.16 -17.33
N ALA A 202 7.52 -5.19 -18.09
CA ALA A 202 8.24 -5.58 -19.32
C ALA A 202 8.17 -4.46 -20.37
N ARG A 203 7.00 -3.87 -20.59
CA ARG A 203 6.80 -2.72 -21.48
C ARG A 203 7.63 -1.51 -21.04
N ALA A 204 7.67 -1.21 -19.75
CA ALA A 204 8.51 -0.15 -19.21
C ALA A 204 10.00 -0.40 -19.47
N ALA A 205 10.48 -1.64 -19.35
CA ALA A 205 11.86 -1.98 -19.64
C ALA A 205 12.21 -1.78 -21.13
N MET A 206 11.31 -2.11 -22.04
CA MET A 206 11.47 -1.88 -23.48
C MET A 206 11.52 -0.39 -23.81
N ILE A 207 10.61 0.42 -23.24
CA ILE A 207 10.58 1.87 -23.41
C ILE A 207 11.92 2.49 -22.95
N LEU A 208 12.40 2.11 -21.76
CA LEU A 208 13.67 2.60 -21.21
C LEU A 208 14.89 2.18 -22.05
N ALA A 209 14.84 1.03 -22.73
CA ALA A 209 15.87 0.56 -23.64
C ALA A 209 15.79 1.20 -25.05
N GLY A 210 14.79 2.05 -25.32
CA GLY A 210 14.56 2.64 -26.64
C GLY A 210 14.09 1.63 -27.68
N VAL A 211 13.57 0.49 -27.26
CA VAL A 211 12.98 -0.52 -28.13
C VAL A 211 11.50 -0.21 -28.31
N ALA A 212 10.98 -0.41 -29.53
CA ALA A 212 9.55 -0.23 -29.76
C ALA A 212 8.76 -1.17 -28.81
N ALA A 213 7.87 -0.59 -28.01
CA ALA A 213 6.98 -1.40 -27.20
C ALA A 213 6.03 -2.19 -28.12
N PRO A 214 5.68 -3.44 -27.77
CA PRO A 214 4.68 -4.18 -28.52
C PRO A 214 3.34 -3.44 -28.48
N GLU A 215 2.57 -3.53 -29.55
CA GLU A 215 1.16 -3.16 -29.51
C GLU A 215 0.43 -4.18 -28.62
N LEU A 216 -0.34 -3.71 -27.64
CA LEU A 216 -1.12 -4.51 -26.71
C LEU A 216 -2.48 -4.89 -27.33
#